data_f60425d602c92292b791f79a49a112a9
#
_entry.id   f60425d602c92292b791f79a49a112a9
#
_cell.length_a   1.000
_cell.length_b   1.000
_cell.length_c   1.000
_cell.angle_alpha   90.00
_cell.angle_beta   90.00
_cell.angle_gamma   90.00
#
_symmetry.space_group_name_H-M   'P 1'
#
loop_
_entity.id
_entity.type
_entity.pdbx_description
1 polymer ?
#
loop_
_entity_poly.entity_id
_entity_poly.type
_entity_poly.pdbx_seq_one_letter_code
_entity_poly.pdbx_strand_id
1 'polypeptide(L)'
;DLIRAQRTAEIIMSLNESSEGYSTKFDWRLNERNYGSLQGLNKAETAEKFGEEQVHIWRRSFDVAPPDGESLEMTAERTIPYFEEEILPDLQAGKGVLVSAHGNSLRSIVMHIEDISPEDIVSLEIQTGSPMFYEFEGGEISRTG
;
A
#
# COMPACT_ATOMS: atom_id res chain seq x y z
N ASP A 1 -4.85 -7.05 -6.30
CA ASP A 1 -5.59 -8.16 -6.90
C ASP A 1 -6.46 -8.93 -5.88
N LEU A 2 -6.37 -8.56 -4.60
CA LEU A 2 -7.18 -9.18 -3.55
C LEU A 2 -8.62 -8.63 -3.54
N ILE A 3 -9.59 -9.52 -3.34
CA ILE A 3 -11.02 -9.20 -3.48
C ILE A 3 -11.49 -8.09 -2.54
N ARG A 4 -10.94 -7.99 -1.32
CA ARG A 4 -11.34 -6.94 -0.37
C ARG A 4 -11.00 -5.53 -0.88
N ALA A 5 -9.87 -5.36 -1.57
CA ALA A 5 -9.50 -4.08 -2.19
C ALA A 5 -10.37 -3.78 -3.40
N GLN A 6 -10.69 -4.78 -4.21
CA GLN A 6 -11.58 -4.65 -5.36
C GLN A 6 -12.99 -4.21 -4.91
N ARG A 7 -13.53 -4.85 -3.88
CA ARG A 7 -14.85 -4.49 -3.34
C ARG A 7 -14.88 -3.07 -2.76
N THR A 8 -13.81 -2.65 -2.10
CA THR A 8 -13.71 -1.28 -1.61
C THR A 8 -13.75 -0.28 -2.76
N ALA A 9 -12.99 -0.51 -3.82
CA ALA A 9 -13.01 0.34 -5.01
C ALA A 9 -14.39 0.39 -5.67
N GLU A 10 -15.06 -0.75 -5.83
CA GLU A 10 -16.41 -0.83 -6.40
C GLU A 10 -17.41 0.00 -5.60
N ILE A 11 -17.38 -0.10 -4.27
CA ILE A 11 -18.29 0.65 -3.41
C ILE A 11 -18.04 2.16 -3.52
N ILE A 12 -16.78 2.59 -3.47
CA ILE A 12 -16.42 4.00 -3.60
C ILE A 12 -16.89 4.55 -4.95
N MET A 13 -16.60 3.85 -6.04
CA MET A 13 -16.96 4.31 -7.37
C MET A 13 -18.47 4.30 -7.60
N SER A 14 -19.21 3.39 -6.99
CA SER A 14 -20.68 3.35 -7.09
C SER A 14 -21.36 4.56 -6.43
N LEU A 15 -20.70 5.18 -5.47
CA LEU A 15 -21.21 6.36 -4.74
C LEU A 15 -20.68 7.69 -5.32
N ASN A 16 -19.78 7.64 -6.28
CA ASN A 16 -19.17 8.82 -6.88
C ASN A 16 -19.87 9.18 -8.19
N GLU A 17 -20.57 10.30 -8.20
CA GLU A 17 -21.31 10.77 -9.38
C GLU A 17 -20.40 11.10 -10.56
N SER A 18 -19.12 11.40 -10.30
CA SER A 18 -18.12 11.69 -11.34
C SER A 18 -17.42 10.45 -11.88
N SER A 19 -17.83 9.25 -11.48
CA SER A 19 -17.16 8.01 -11.87
C SER A 19 -17.65 7.41 -13.17
N GLU A 20 -18.57 8.06 -13.86
CA GLU A 20 -19.09 7.56 -15.13
C GLU A 20 -17.97 7.42 -16.17
N GLY A 21 -17.86 6.24 -16.78
CA GLY A 21 -16.85 5.98 -17.80
C GLY A 21 -15.46 5.64 -17.25
N TYR A 22 -15.31 5.41 -15.96
CA TYR A 22 -14.03 4.99 -15.39
C TYR A 22 -13.65 3.57 -15.86
N SER A 23 -12.34 3.30 -15.88
CA SER A 23 -11.81 1.96 -16.11
C SER A 23 -11.09 1.45 -14.85
N THR A 24 -11.18 0.14 -14.61
CA THR A 24 -10.55 -0.50 -13.47
C THR A 24 -9.43 -1.42 -13.93
N LYS A 25 -8.28 -1.34 -13.28
CA LYS A 25 -7.15 -2.24 -13.50
C LYS A 25 -6.86 -3.01 -12.22
N PHE A 26 -6.58 -4.29 -12.36
CA PHE A 26 -6.17 -5.17 -11.26
C PHE A 26 -4.72 -5.57 -11.47
N ASP A 27 -3.91 -5.49 -10.41
CA ASP A 27 -2.51 -5.88 -10.50
C ASP A 27 -2.02 -6.45 -9.16
N TRP A 28 -1.38 -7.61 -9.20
CA TRP A 28 -0.84 -8.30 -8.02
C TRP A 28 0.24 -7.47 -7.33
N ARG A 29 0.90 -6.56 -8.05
CA ARG A 29 1.95 -5.71 -7.48
C ARG A 29 1.44 -4.80 -6.36
N LEU A 30 0.12 -4.56 -6.29
CA LEU A 30 -0.53 -3.80 -5.22
C LEU A 30 -1.07 -4.69 -4.09
N ASN A 31 -0.85 -5.99 -4.13
CA ASN A 31 -1.28 -6.88 -3.06
C ASN A 31 -0.60 -6.52 -1.73
N GLU A 32 -1.25 -6.91 -0.64
CA GLU A 32 -0.67 -6.72 0.69
C GLU A 32 0.66 -7.47 0.82
N ARG A 33 1.51 -6.95 1.70
CA ARG A 33 2.77 -7.56 2.08
C ARG A 33 2.54 -9.01 2.47
N ASN A 34 3.34 -9.89 1.92
CA ASN A 34 3.30 -11.31 2.28
C ASN A 34 4.02 -11.52 3.61
N TYR A 35 3.30 -11.99 4.61
CA TYR A 35 3.87 -12.29 5.93
C TYR A 35 4.46 -13.71 6.02
N GLY A 36 4.44 -14.49 4.94
CA GLY A 36 5.06 -15.82 4.89
C GLY A 36 4.54 -16.75 5.96
N SER A 37 5.44 -17.28 6.78
CA SER A 37 5.11 -18.22 7.86
C SER A 37 4.24 -17.60 8.98
N LEU A 38 4.07 -16.28 9.02
CA LEU A 38 3.21 -15.61 10.00
C LEU A 38 1.75 -15.55 9.55
N GLN A 39 1.46 -15.89 8.31
CA GLN A 39 0.08 -15.83 7.80
C GLN A 39 -0.80 -16.87 8.49
N GLY A 40 -2.02 -16.46 8.80
CA GLY A 40 -2.99 -17.30 9.51
C GLY A 40 -2.78 -17.38 11.02
N LEU A 41 -1.71 -16.79 11.55
CA LEU A 41 -1.45 -16.71 12.99
C LEU A 41 -1.93 -15.35 13.53
N ASN A 42 -2.57 -15.36 14.70
CA ASN A 42 -2.84 -14.14 15.41
C ASN A 42 -1.57 -13.63 16.14
N LYS A 43 -1.62 -12.42 16.71
CA LYS A 43 -0.45 -11.82 17.38
C LYS A 43 0.09 -12.68 18.53
N ALA A 44 -0.80 -13.27 19.33
CA ALA A 44 -0.41 -14.07 20.48
C ALA A 44 0.25 -15.40 20.04
N GLU A 45 -0.32 -16.08 19.05
CA GLU A 45 0.25 -17.32 18.48
C GLU A 45 1.61 -17.07 17.85
N THR A 46 1.76 -15.95 17.14
CA THR A 46 3.02 -15.57 16.51
C THR A 46 4.10 -15.30 17.57
N ALA A 47 3.76 -14.55 18.61
CA ALA A 47 4.67 -14.25 19.72
C ALA A 47 5.09 -15.50 20.48
N GLU A 48 4.16 -16.43 20.70
CA GLU A 48 4.43 -17.71 21.35
C GLU A 48 5.40 -18.57 20.52
N LYS A 49 5.21 -18.62 19.19
CA LYS A 49 6.01 -19.44 18.29
C LYS A 49 7.41 -18.87 18.02
N PHE A 50 7.54 -17.57 17.84
CA PHE A 50 8.77 -16.92 17.40
C PHE A 50 9.40 -15.97 18.41
N GLY A 51 8.71 -15.64 19.50
CA GLY A 51 9.14 -14.65 20.47
C GLY A 51 8.64 -13.23 20.14
N GLU A 52 8.25 -12.48 21.17
CA GLU A 52 7.69 -11.13 21.01
C GLU A 52 8.66 -10.15 20.34
N GLU A 53 9.93 -10.19 20.72
CA GLU A 53 10.97 -9.32 20.18
C GLU A 53 11.18 -9.54 18.68
N GLN A 54 11.28 -10.80 18.25
CA GLN A 54 11.47 -11.14 16.85
C GLN A 54 10.25 -10.75 16.00
N VAL A 55 9.05 -10.96 16.51
CA VAL A 55 7.80 -10.57 15.83
C VAL A 55 7.72 -9.05 15.70
N HIS A 56 8.11 -8.33 16.74
CA HIS A 56 8.17 -6.87 16.70
C HIS A 56 9.12 -6.37 15.61
N ILE A 57 10.30 -6.97 15.50
CA ILE A 57 11.27 -6.65 14.44
C ILE A 57 10.65 -6.88 13.05
N TRP A 58 10.03 -8.02 12.81
CA TRP A 58 9.40 -8.30 11.51
C TRP A 58 8.27 -7.33 11.16
N ARG A 59 7.51 -6.89 12.15
CA ARG A 59 6.36 -5.99 11.92
C ARG A 59 6.75 -4.53 11.81
N ARG A 60 7.85 -4.11 12.45
CA ARG A 60 8.23 -2.71 12.61
C ARG A 60 9.52 -2.32 11.88
N SER A 61 10.28 -3.25 11.33
CA SER A 61 11.44 -2.91 10.51
C SER A 61 11.06 -2.72 9.05
N PHE A 62 11.88 -1.92 8.36
CA PHE A 62 11.73 -1.69 6.92
C PHE A 62 12.25 -2.87 6.09
N ASP A 63 13.41 -3.40 6.45
CA ASP A 63 14.21 -4.31 5.61
C ASP A 63 14.32 -5.74 6.13
N VAL A 64 13.69 -6.07 7.26
CA VAL A 64 13.73 -7.43 7.81
C VAL A 64 12.45 -8.18 7.47
N ALA A 65 12.58 -9.22 6.64
CA ALA A 65 11.45 -10.07 6.23
C ALA A 65 11.20 -11.19 7.24
N PRO A 66 9.93 -11.58 7.49
CA PRO A 66 9.62 -12.81 8.19
C PRO A 66 9.98 -14.02 7.31
N PRO A 67 10.08 -15.23 7.90
CA PRO A 67 10.38 -16.45 7.12
C PRO A 67 9.38 -16.62 5.95
N ASP A 68 9.91 -16.87 4.76
CA ASP A 68 9.12 -17.05 3.52
C ASP A 68 8.22 -15.87 3.14
N GLY A 69 8.45 -14.70 3.72
CA GLY A 69 7.64 -13.50 3.50
C GLY A 69 8.44 -12.33 2.95
N GLU A 70 7.77 -11.18 2.93
CA GLU A 70 8.32 -9.91 2.44
C GLU A 70 8.60 -8.93 3.59
N SER A 71 9.68 -8.17 3.47
CA SER A 71 9.87 -6.91 4.20
C SER A 71 9.06 -5.79 3.52
N LEU A 72 8.94 -4.64 4.15
CA LEU A 72 8.34 -3.46 3.51
C LEU A 72 9.17 -3.01 2.31
N GLU A 73 10.50 -3.12 2.38
CA GLU A 73 11.41 -2.85 1.27
C GLU A 73 11.09 -3.73 0.06
N MET A 74 10.92 -5.03 0.26
CA MET A 74 10.56 -5.97 -0.81
C MET A 74 9.17 -5.66 -1.39
N THR A 75 8.23 -5.26 -0.56
CA THR A 75 6.91 -4.80 -1.02
C THR A 75 7.06 -3.56 -1.92
N ALA A 76 7.90 -2.62 -1.53
CA ALA A 76 8.18 -1.41 -2.32
C ALA A 76 8.81 -1.74 -3.68
N GLU A 77 9.66 -2.75 -3.77
CA GLU A 77 10.29 -3.18 -5.03
C GLU A 77 9.28 -3.57 -6.12
N ARG A 78 8.06 -3.93 -5.74
CA ARG A 78 6.99 -4.24 -6.70
C ARG A 78 5.93 -3.16 -6.83
N THR A 79 5.66 -2.39 -5.77
CA THR A 79 4.64 -1.33 -5.80
C THR A 79 5.13 -0.06 -6.49
N ILE A 80 6.37 0.34 -6.29
CA ILE A 80 6.95 1.54 -6.90
C ILE A 80 7.01 1.45 -8.41
N PRO A 81 7.51 0.36 -9.04
CA PRO A 81 7.43 0.21 -10.49
C PRO A 81 6.00 0.29 -11.02
N TYR A 82 5.02 -0.29 -10.34
CA TYR A 82 3.62 -0.17 -10.72
C TYR A 82 3.15 1.29 -10.71
N PHE A 83 3.50 2.03 -9.67
CA PHE A 83 3.17 3.44 -9.57
C PHE A 83 3.75 4.25 -10.73
N GLU A 84 5.01 4.05 -11.04
CA GLU A 84 5.69 4.78 -12.11
C GLU A 84 5.22 4.38 -13.52
N GLU A 85 4.86 3.12 -13.73
CA GLU A 85 4.45 2.60 -15.03
C GLU A 85 2.96 2.81 -15.33
N GLU A 86 2.09 2.73 -14.32
CA GLU A 86 0.64 2.69 -14.51
C GLU A 86 -0.10 3.88 -13.91
N ILE A 87 0.32 4.38 -12.77
CA ILE A 87 -0.37 5.48 -12.08
C ILE A 87 0.15 6.84 -12.55
N LEU A 88 1.45 7.03 -12.52
CA LEU A 88 2.07 8.30 -12.88
C LEU A 88 1.75 8.77 -14.31
N PRO A 89 1.78 7.88 -15.34
CA PRO A 89 1.38 8.29 -16.69
C PRO A 89 -0.06 8.76 -16.78
N ASP A 90 -0.98 8.17 -16.03
CA ASP A 90 -2.39 8.60 -15.99
C ASP A 90 -2.53 9.99 -15.35
N LEU A 91 -1.78 10.25 -14.29
CA LEU A 91 -1.73 11.58 -13.67
C LEU A 91 -1.14 12.63 -14.63
N GLN A 92 -0.09 12.28 -15.34
CA GLN A 92 0.52 13.15 -16.37
C GLN A 92 -0.45 13.45 -17.52
N ALA A 93 -1.36 12.53 -17.81
CA ALA A 93 -2.41 12.70 -18.81
C ALA A 93 -3.61 13.52 -18.31
N GLY A 94 -3.58 14.00 -17.06
CA GLY A 94 -4.66 14.77 -16.45
C GLY A 94 -5.82 13.95 -15.90
N LYS A 95 -5.62 12.65 -15.74
CA LYS A 95 -6.67 11.76 -15.22
C LYS A 95 -6.68 11.74 -13.69
N GLY A 96 -7.88 11.57 -13.13
CA GLY A 96 -8.05 11.24 -11.72
C GLY A 96 -7.82 9.74 -11.50
N VAL A 97 -7.07 9.39 -10.46
CA VAL A 97 -6.74 7.99 -10.14
C VAL A 97 -7.16 7.68 -8.71
N LEU A 98 -7.95 6.62 -8.53
CA LEU A 98 -8.24 6.04 -7.23
C LEU A 98 -7.43 4.75 -7.07
N VAL A 99 -6.65 4.66 -6.00
CA VAL A 99 -5.90 3.45 -5.64
C VAL A 99 -6.54 2.82 -4.41
N SER A 100 -7.07 1.62 -4.58
CA SER A 100 -7.59 0.82 -3.48
C SER A 100 -6.67 -0.39 -3.30
N ALA A 101 -5.97 -0.42 -2.17
CA ALA A 101 -4.98 -1.45 -1.88
C ALA A 101 -4.95 -1.74 -0.38
N HIS A 102 -3.80 -1.95 0.19
CA HIS A 102 -3.64 -2.44 1.56
C HIS A 102 -2.64 -1.57 2.33
N GLY A 103 -2.62 -1.69 3.66
CA GLY A 103 -1.81 -0.86 4.52
C GLY A 103 -0.34 -0.78 4.10
N ASN A 104 0.33 -1.91 3.93
CA ASN A 104 1.76 -1.92 3.59
C ASN A 104 2.05 -1.58 2.13
N SER A 105 1.21 -2.03 1.20
CA SER A 105 1.39 -1.65 -0.21
C SER A 105 1.19 -0.14 -0.40
N LEU A 106 0.20 0.45 0.25
CA LEU A 106 -0.01 1.90 0.24
C LEU A 106 1.11 2.65 0.95
N ARG A 107 1.60 2.16 2.09
CA ARG A 107 2.74 2.76 2.81
C ARG A 107 3.97 2.86 1.93
N SER A 108 4.27 1.84 1.15
CA SER A 108 5.42 1.85 0.23
C SER A 108 5.27 2.91 -0.87
N ILE A 109 4.06 3.12 -1.38
CA ILE A 109 3.78 4.16 -2.37
C ILE A 109 3.87 5.56 -1.74
N VAL A 110 3.29 5.75 -0.55
CA VAL A 110 3.37 7.02 0.19
C VAL A 110 4.81 7.37 0.50
N MET A 111 5.61 6.39 0.93
CA MET A 111 7.04 6.57 1.15
C MET A 111 7.75 7.11 -0.08
N HIS A 112 7.44 6.58 -1.24
CA HIS A 112 8.02 7.02 -2.51
C HIS A 112 7.58 8.44 -2.89
N ILE A 113 6.28 8.73 -2.78
CA ILE A 113 5.71 10.05 -3.14
C ILE A 113 6.21 11.15 -2.21
N GLU A 114 6.23 10.91 -0.91
CA GLU A 114 6.57 11.91 0.12
C GLU A 114 8.04 11.88 0.53
N ASP A 115 8.85 11.02 -0.08
CA ASP A 115 10.28 10.85 0.22
C ASP A 115 10.55 10.61 1.72
N ILE A 116 9.78 9.69 2.30
CA ILE A 116 9.89 9.33 3.71
C ILE A 116 11.06 8.38 3.92
N SER A 117 11.87 8.62 4.96
CA SER A 117 13.01 7.75 5.26
C SER A 117 12.56 6.36 5.74
N PRO A 118 13.43 5.32 5.60
CA PRO A 118 13.14 3.98 6.15
C PRO A 118 12.88 3.98 7.66
N GLU A 119 13.49 4.88 8.41
CA GLU A 119 13.28 5.01 9.85
C GLU A 119 11.90 5.59 10.17
N ASP A 120 11.47 6.58 9.40
CA ASP A 120 10.19 7.26 9.62
C ASP A 120 8.99 6.47 9.11
N ILE A 121 9.16 5.69 8.03
CA ILE A 121 8.06 4.92 7.43
C ILE A 121 7.49 3.87 8.39
N VAL A 122 8.31 3.31 9.27
CA VAL A 122 7.86 2.28 10.22
C VAL A 122 6.85 2.81 11.24
N SER A 123 6.83 4.12 11.48
CA SER A 123 5.87 4.77 12.37
C SER A 123 4.64 5.32 11.65
N LEU A 124 4.62 5.35 10.32
CA LEU A 124 3.45 5.80 9.57
C LEU A 124 2.33 4.76 9.65
N GLU A 125 1.16 5.20 10.05
CA GLU A 125 -0.06 4.38 10.05
C GLU A 125 -1.06 4.92 9.04
N ILE A 126 -1.61 4.02 8.22
CA ILE A 126 -2.70 4.33 7.29
C ILE A 126 -3.96 3.68 7.85
N GLN A 127 -4.92 4.49 8.22
CA GLN A 127 -6.18 4.01 8.80
C GLN A 127 -7.07 3.41 7.72
N THR A 128 -7.65 2.24 8.02
CA THR A 128 -8.63 1.62 7.15
C THR A 128 -9.86 2.53 7.00
N GLY A 129 -10.31 2.71 5.76
CA GLY A 129 -11.48 3.54 5.45
C GLY A 129 -11.24 5.04 5.51
N SER A 130 -10.00 5.47 5.73
CA SER A 130 -9.64 6.89 5.71
C SER A 130 -8.90 7.22 4.41
N PRO A 131 -9.52 7.97 3.48
CA PRO A 131 -8.88 8.28 2.22
C PRO A 131 -7.77 9.32 2.40
N MET A 132 -6.72 9.19 1.59
CA MET A 132 -5.62 10.14 1.49
C MET A 132 -5.69 10.81 0.12
N PHE A 133 -5.65 12.14 0.10
CA PHE A 133 -5.77 12.92 -1.13
C PHE A 133 -4.44 13.53 -1.52
N TYR A 134 -4.14 13.44 -2.82
CA TYR A 134 -2.94 14.02 -3.42
C TYR A 134 -3.33 14.82 -4.65
N GLU A 135 -2.59 15.89 -4.90
CA GLU A 135 -2.67 16.66 -6.13
C GLU A 135 -1.40 16.46 -6.96
N PHE A 136 -1.58 16.32 -8.26
CA PHE A 136 -0.49 16.28 -9.23
C PHE A 136 -0.49 17.56 -10.04
N GLU A 137 0.57 18.36 -9.90
CA GLU A 137 0.69 19.64 -10.61
C GLU A 137 2.16 19.91 -10.96
N GLY A 138 2.42 20.23 -12.23
CA GLY A 138 3.75 20.59 -12.68
C GLY A 138 4.81 19.49 -12.53
N GLY A 139 4.39 18.23 -12.55
CA GLY A 139 5.27 17.08 -12.34
C GLY A 139 5.51 16.71 -10.89
N GLU A 140 4.89 17.42 -9.95
CA GLU A 140 4.99 17.18 -8.51
C GLU A 140 3.68 16.64 -7.94
N ILE A 141 3.79 15.73 -6.98
CA ILE A 141 2.66 15.18 -6.24
C ILE A 141 2.76 15.66 -4.78
N SER A 142 1.70 16.28 -4.30
CA SER A 142 1.63 16.77 -2.93
C SER A 142 0.37 16.33 -2.22
N ARG A 143 0.49 16.01 -0.94
CA ARG A 143 -0.64 15.60 -0.10
C ARG A 143 -1.50 16.79 0.28
N THR A 144 -2.82 16.69 0.07
CA THR A 144 -3.79 17.75 0.35
C THR A 144 -4.78 17.41 1.46
N GLY A 145 -4.85 16.14 1.86
CA GLY A 145 -5.78 15.74 2.91
C GLY A 145 -5.56 14.37 3.48
#